data_0ee5d618d47344b6bb88371fce983453
#
_entry.id   0ee5d618d47344b6bb88371fce983453
#
_cell.length_a   1.000
_cell.length_b   1.000
_cell.length_c   1.000
_cell.angle_alpha   90.00
_cell.angle_beta   90.00
_cell.angle_gamma   90.00
#
_symmetry.space_group_name_H-M   'P 1'
#
loop_
_entity.id
_entity.type
_entity.pdbx_description
1 polymer ?
#
loop_
_entity_poly.entity_id
_entity_poly.type
_entity_poly.pdbx_seq_one_letter_code
_entity_poly.pdbx_strand_id
1 'polypeptide(L)'
;MKPSLSFLILSLSLLAITVFAIIGNIPYWAWYIPVGFAIFATLIIFRGVYLPQNAVSRGMELIQSQDYNNRLVKVGEPNADRIVVLFNSLIDKLRAERLLNREQESLLKLLIDASPMGVVMLDFSGNISLVNSSFLKMSGYRGPDDLKGKNIRDVTYDLIPDMLKVPLGKSEVIRKGNFRIYRCYHLNFVQEGFKREFYLLESLTDEIMKAEKTAYEKVIRTISHEVNNSMGGVRSVLEIVEDEIDSEDIKKVIESCDNRCEQMCSFIRDYADVVKLPPPVMRKFDLRDEIVKMTPFLTQVIKEDISLEFHDPGHRVYIEGDSAQLQQVLLNIIKNAAESIVSHGKIEIEVKTLKEGTALIISNNGTPISLEESKQLFTPFFTTKPGGKGIGLTFVREVLNQHKADYSLVTDSSGITRVSILFPLL
;
A
#
# COMPACT_ATOMS: atom_id res chain seq x y z
N MET A 1 57.26 -16.52 40.51
CA MET A 1 57.91 -15.50 41.35
C MET A 1 57.08 -14.24 41.31
N LYS A 2 56.89 -13.53 42.43
CA LYS A 2 56.13 -12.26 42.47
C LYS A 2 56.93 -11.22 41.66
N PRO A 3 56.24 -10.38 40.79
CA PRO A 3 56.94 -9.35 40.01
C PRO A 3 57.84 -8.43 40.82
N SER A 4 57.41 -8.09 42.07
CA SER A 4 58.21 -7.30 43.02
C SER A 4 59.58 -7.93 43.35
N LEU A 5 59.65 -9.26 43.44
CA LEU A 5 60.94 -9.96 43.71
C LEU A 5 61.86 -9.91 42.48
N SER A 6 61.28 -9.97 41.25
CA SER A 6 62.08 -9.87 40.02
C SER A 6 62.67 -8.46 39.82
N PHE A 7 61.91 -7.41 40.15
CA PHE A 7 62.43 -6.04 40.17
C PHE A 7 63.52 -5.85 41.19
N LEU A 8 63.37 -6.45 42.39
CA LEU A 8 64.39 -6.42 43.41
C LEU A 8 65.68 -7.10 42.95
N ILE A 9 65.61 -8.29 42.35
CA ILE A 9 66.74 -9.01 41.77
C ILE A 9 67.44 -8.19 40.68
N LEU A 10 66.65 -7.54 39.80
CA LEU A 10 67.18 -6.67 38.77
C LEU A 10 67.94 -5.46 39.34
N SER A 11 67.34 -4.81 40.32
CA SER A 11 67.99 -3.66 40.99
C SER A 11 69.27 -4.03 41.74
N LEU A 12 69.28 -5.18 42.46
CA LEU A 12 70.46 -5.71 43.12
C LEU A 12 71.55 -6.15 42.12
N SER A 13 71.19 -6.75 41.02
CA SER A 13 72.16 -7.12 40.00
C SER A 13 72.76 -5.93 39.25
N LEU A 14 71.99 -4.88 38.99
CA LEU A 14 72.51 -3.60 38.50
C LEU A 14 73.45 -2.90 39.49
N LEU A 15 73.05 -2.88 40.77
CA LEU A 15 73.91 -2.38 41.81
C LEU A 15 75.22 -3.13 41.91
N ALA A 16 75.22 -4.47 41.85
CA ALA A 16 76.40 -5.30 41.84
C ALA A 16 77.30 -5.04 40.59
N ILE A 17 76.73 -4.83 39.45
CA ILE A 17 77.44 -4.46 38.19
C ILE A 17 78.14 -3.08 38.41
N THR A 18 77.47 -2.08 38.97
CA THR A 18 78.05 -0.75 39.21
C THR A 18 79.14 -0.78 40.25
N VAL A 19 78.95 -1.54 41.33
CA VAL A 19 80.01 -1.72 42.39
C VAL A 19 81.25 -2.43 41.81
N PHE A 20 81.05 -3.48 40.96
CA PHE A 20 82.15 -4.17 40.30
C PHE A 20 82.92 -3.26 39.33
N ALA A 21 82.23 -2.37 38.61
CA ALA A 21 82.81 -1.38 37.72
C ALA A 21 83.72 -0.35 38.51
N ILE A 22 83.34 -0.01 39.71
CA ILE A 22 84.07 0.97 40.57
C ILE A 22 85.34 0.34 41.20
N ILE A 23 85.27 -0.91 41.62
CA ILE A 23 86.40 -1.60 42.30
C ILE A 23 87.61 -1.89 41.40
N GLY A 24 87.37 -2.03 40.10
CA GLY A 24 88.39 -2.10 39.00
C GLY A 24 89.33 -3.31 38.98
N ASN A 25 89.38 -4.17 39.95
CA ASN A 25 90.38 -5.28 40.09
C ASN A 25 89.69 -6.67 40.19
N ILE A 26 88.52 -6.88 39.45
CA ILE A 26 87.71 -8.09 39.55
C ILE A 26 88.02 -8.97 38.38
N PRO A 27 88.22 -10.32 38.52
CA PRO A 27 88.43 -11.24 37.42
C PRO A 27 87.25 -11.29 36.47
N TYR A 28 87.55 -11.34 35.19
CA TYR A 28 86.48 -11.25 34.10
C TYR A 28 85.34 -12.26 34.25
N TRP A 29 85.59 -13.47 34.76
CA TRP A 29 84.51 -14.48 34.95
C TRP A 29 83.49 -14.04 36.05
N ALA A 30 83.81 -13.22 37.00
CA ALA A 30 82.89 -12.78 38.04
C ALA A 30 81.77 -11.84 37.50
N TRP A 31 81.98 -11.18 36.37
CA TRP A 31 80.99 -10.36 35.71
C TRP A 31 79.83 -11.15 35.14
N TYR A 32 80.03 -12.43 34.80
CA TYR A 32 78.96 -13.28 34.24
C TYR A 32 77.83 -13.53 35.25
N ILE A 33 78.12 -13.52 36.56
CA ILE A 33 77.08 -13.76 37.58
C ILE A 33 76.04 -12.66 37.67
N PRO A 34 76.37 -11.37 37.89
CA PRO A 34 75.33 -10.31 37.94
C PRO A 34 74.70 -10.03 36.61
N VAL A 35 75.42 -10.19 35.50
CA VAL A 35 74.84 -10.08 34.17
C VAL A 35 73.84 -11.21 33.92
N GLY A 36 74.15 -12.45 34.29
CA GLY A 36 73.20 -13.57 34.20
C GLY A 36 71.93 -13.37 35.02
N PHE A 37 72.07 -12.85 36.25
CA PHE A 37 70.92 -12.48 37.08
C PHE A 37 70.10 -11.35 36.50
N ALA A 38 70.74 -10.33 35.92
CA ALA A 38 70.03 -9.22 35.27
C ALA A 38 69.24 -9.74 34.06
N ILE A 39 69.82 -10.56 33.21
CA ILE A 39 69.10 -11.16 32.08
C ILE A 39 67.93 -12.05 32.54
N PHE A 40 68.14 -12.88 33.55
CA PHE A 40 67.12 -13.74 34.15
C PHE A 40 65.96 -12.91 34.76
N ALA A 41 66.27 -11.86 35.52
CA ALA A 41 65.25 -10.96 36.08
C ALA A 41 64.45 -10.24 34.99
N THR A 42 65.14 -9.78 33.94
CA THR A 42 64.48 -9.12 32.78
C THR A 42 63.53 -10.08 32.06
N LEU A 43 63.90 -11.33 31.84
CA LEU A 43 63.05 -12.36 31.25
C LEU A 43 61.80 -12.65 32.08
N ILE A 44 61.95 -12.69 33.43
CA ILE A 44 60.82 -12.88 34.33
C ILE A 44 59.85 -11.67 34.28
N ILE A 45 60.41 -10.44 34.33
CA ILE A 45 59.57 -9.21 34.20
C ILE A 45 58.86 -9.16 32.85
N PHE A 46 59.58 -9.46 31.76
CA PHE A 46 58.99 -9.50 30.45
C PHE A 46 57.82 -10.51 30.38
N ARG A 47 58.01 -11.72 30.90
CA ARG A 47 56.94 -12.72 30.91
C ARG A 47 55.82 -12.40 31.90
N GLY A 48 56.14 -11.92 33.12
CA GLY A 48 55.16 -11.75 34.19
C GLY A 48 54.42 -10.41 34.19
N VAL A 49 54.95 -9.39 33.52
CA VAL A 49 54.35 -8.04 33.48
C VAL A 49 54.05 -7.58 32.06
N TYR A 50 55.02 -7.60 31.16
CA TYR A 50 54.88 -7.04 29.82
C TYR A 50 53.87 -7.83 28.95
N LEU A 51 53.98 -9.15 28.94
CA LEU A 51 53.06 -9.95 28.13
C LEU A 51 51.61 -9.84 28.56
N PRO A 52 51.24 -9.93 29.87
CA PRO A 52 49.86 -9.70 30.31
C PRO A 52 49.38 -8.28 30.01
N GLN A 53 50.18 -7.26 30.24
CA GLN A 53 49.83 -5.85 29.98
C GLN A 53 49.58 -5.60 28.49
N ASN A 54 50.40 -6.18 27.61
CA ASN A 54 50.23 -6.11 26.14
C ASN A 54 48.96 -6.83 25.70
N ALA A 55 48.63 -7.98 26.33
CA ALA A 55 47.38 -8.68 26.06
C ALA A 55 46.14 -7.83 26.43
N VAL A 56 46.15 -7.15 27.55
CA VAL A 56 45.12 -6.20 27.97
C VAL A 56 44.99 -5.05 26.97
N SER A 57 46.12 -4.41 26.63
CA SER A 57 46.13 -3.27 25.69
C SER A 57 45.54 -3.65 24.34
N ARG A 58 45.97 -4.77 23.75
CA ARG A 58 45.40 -5.28 22.48
C ARG A 58 43.91 -5.67 22.59
N GLY A 59 43.52 -6.26 23.73
CA GLY A 59 42.11 -6.60 23.96
C GLY A 59 41.24 -5.36 24.03
N MET A 60 41.71 -4.30 24.70
CA MET A 60 41.00 -3.01 24.77
C MET A 60 40.89 -2.36 23.37
N GLU A 61 41.95 -2.40 22.57
CA GLU A 61 41.99 -1.87 21.22
C GLU A 61 40.93 -2.55 20.30
N LEU A 62 40.82 -3.89 20.39
CA LEU A 62 39.79 -4.65 19.64
C LEU A 62 38.37 -4.25 20.07
N ILE A 63 38.14 -4.05 21.37
CA ILE A 63 36.81 -3.62 21.86
C ILE A 63 36.52 -2.19 21.43
N GLN A 64 37.47 -1.27 21.56
CA GLN A 64 37.33 0.15 21.21
C GLN A 64 37.13 0.35 19.70
N SER A 65 37.82 -0.41 18.87
CA SER A 65 37.65 -0.40 17.43
C SER A 65 36.37 -1.14 16.95
N GLN A 66 35.63 -1.75 17.88
CA GLN A 66 34.46 -2.61 17.58
C GLN A 66 34.78 -3.79 16.63
N ASP A 67 36.01 -4.21 16.58
CA ASP A 67 36.44 -5.35 15.78
C ASP A 67 36.26 -6.67 16.55
N TYR A 68 35.05 -7.21 16.45
CA TYR A 68 34.69 -8.48 17.10
C TYR A 68 34.97 -9.72 16.21
N ASN A 69 35.60 -9.54 15.05
CA ASN A 69 35.96 -10.66 14.17
C ASN A 69 37.34 -11.24 14.51
N ASN A 70 38.23 -10.40 15.02
CA ASN A 70 39.57 -10.80 15.40
C ASN A 70 39.61 -11.31 16.85
N ARG A 71 40.53 -12.25 17.11
CA ARG A 71 40.77 -12.86 18.43
C ARG A 71 42.19 -12.65 18.83
N LEU A 72 42.43 -12.54 20.12
CA LEU A 72 43.77 -12.54 20.71
C LEU A 72 44.36 -13.97 20.66
N VAL A 73 45.62 -14.07 20.29
CA VAL A 73 46.38 -15.34 20.25
C VAL A 73 47.08 -15.58 21.57
N LYS A 74 47.07 -16.79 22.06
CA LYS A 74 47.79 -17.20 23.26
C LYS A 74 49.29 -17.05 23.06
N VAL A 75 50.00 -16.57 24.09
CA VAL A 75 51.46 -16.28 24.09
C VAL A 75 52.27 -17.32 24.83
N GLY A 76 51.63 -18.30 25.48
CA GLY A 76 52.31 -19.39 26.22
C GLY A 76 52.72 -19.00 27.64
N GLU A 77 52.16 -17.88 28.17
CA GLU A 77 52.36 -17.48 29.56
C GLU A 77 51.02 -17.61 30.29
N PRO A 78 50.91 -18.33 31.43
CA PRO A 78 49.66 -18.67 32.07
C PRO A 78 48.79 -17.47 32.45
N ASN A 79 49.39 -16.36 32.92
CA ASN A 79 48.65 -15.17 33.32
C ASN A 79 48.16 -14.35 32.11
N ALA A 80 48.99 -14.22 31.07
CA ALA A 80 48.65 -13.57 29.83
C ALA A 80 47.57 -14.39 29.10
N ASP A 81 47.69 -15.72 29.03
CA ASP A 81 46.73 -16.60 28.38
C ASP A 81 45.35 -16.62 29.04
N ARG A 82 45.31 -16.46 30.40
CA ARG A 82 44.01 -16.25 31.10
C ARG A 82 43.34 -14.96 30.68
N ILE A 83 44.10 -13.90 30.51
CA ILE A 83 43.58 -12.61 30.02
C ILE A 83 43.08 -12.76 28.59
N VAL A 84 43.82 -13.41 27.71
CA VAL A 84 43.42 -13.71 26.32
C VAL A 84 42.14 -14.50 26.31
N VAL A 85 41.96 -15.51 27.14
CA VAL A 85 40.73 -16.32 27.21
C VAL A 85 39.53 -15.44 27.67
N LEU A 86 39.71 -14.59 28.68
CA LEU A 86 38.66 -13.69 29.14
C LEU A 86 38.25 -12.69 28.07
N PHE A 87 39.18 -12.04 27.37
CA PHE A 87 38.88 -11.11 26.30
C PHE A 87 38.20 -11.80 25.14
N ASN A 88 38.68 -12.97 24.73
CA ASN A 88 38.01 -13.73 23.63
C ASN A 88 36.58 -14.13 24.02
N SER A 89 36.35 -14.50 25.29
CA SER A 89 34.97 -14.77 25.78
C SER A 89 34.09 -13.53 25.79
N LEU A 90 34.62 -12.35 26.12
CA LEU A 90 33.91 -11.08 26.04
C LEU A 90 33.59 -10.71 24.58
N ILE A 91 34.56 -10.85 23.69
CA ILE A 91 34.39 -10.61 22.26
C ILE A 91 33.28 -11.52 21.68
N ASP A 92 33.30 -12.81 22.05
CA ASP A 92 32.28 -13.78 21.60
C ASP A 92 30.87 -13.38 22.11
N LYS A 93 30.76 -12.93 23.36
CA LYS A 93 29.47 -12.43 23.91
C LYS A 93 28.99 -11.18 23.20
N LEU A 94 29.86 -10.18 23.02
CA LEU A 94 29.51 -8.95 22.33
C LEU A 94 29.11 -9.20 20.87
N ARG A 95 29.81 -10.12 20.21
CA ARG A 95 29.46 -10.55 18.86
C ARG A 95 28.10 -11.23 18.79
N ALA A 96 27.81 -12.14 19.71
CA ALA A 96 26.51 -12.84 19.78
C ALA A 96 25.36 -11.86 20.05
N GLU A 97 25.53 -10.93 20.99
CA GLU A 97 24.55 -9.90 21.31
C GLU A 97 24.28 -8.97 20.11
N ARG A 98 25.34 -8.53 19.43
CA ARG A 98 25.22 -7.68 18.23
C ARG A 98 24.52 -8.41 17.06
N LEU A 99 24.81 -9.71 16.90
CA LEU A 99 24.14 -10.52 15.89
C LEU A 99 22.65 -10.66 16.21
N LEU A 100 22.30 -10.99 17.44
CA LEU A 100 20.92 -11.09 17.92
C LEU A 100 20.15 -9.79 17.72
N ASN A 101 20.75 -8.65 18.09
CA ASN A 101 20.13 -7.34 17.88
C ASN A 101 19.87 -7.07 16.39
N ARG A 102 20.83 -7.37 15.51
CA ARG A 102 20.65 -7.21 14.07
C ARG A 102 19.56 -8.13 13.51
N GLU A 103 19.49 -9.36 13.99
CA GLU A 103 18.43 -10.30 13.60
C GLU A 103 17.06 -9.80 14.04
N GLN A 104 16.95 -9.28 15.27
CA GLN A 104 15.70 -8.68 15.78
C GLN A 104 15.29 -7.44 14.99
N GLU A 105 16.22 -6.52 14.70
CA GLU A 105 15.95 -5.35 13.86
C GLU A 105 15.48 -5.75 12.45
N SER A 106 16.14 -6.73 11.85
CA SER A 106 15.78 -7.24 10.52
C SER A 106 14.41 -7.89 10.53
N LEU A 107 14.10 -8.70 11.54
CA LEU A 107 12.79 -9.33 11.70
C LEU A 107 11.68 -8.28 11.88
N LEU A 108 11.88 -7.28 12.76
CA LEU A 108 10.92 -6.21 12.96
C LEU A 108 10.66 -5.43 11.66
N LYS A 109 11.71 -5.13 10.91
CA LYS A 109 11.57 -4.47 9.61
C LYS A 109 10.78 -5.32 8.62
N LEU A 110 11.06 -6.62 8.53
CA LEU A 110 10.30 -7.55 7.69
C LEU A 110 8.83 -7.64 8.10
N LEU A 111 8.53 -7.68 9.41
CA LEU A 111 7.15 -7.70 9.90
C LEU A 111 6.38 -6.42 9.55
N ILE A 112 7.03 -5.25 9.67
CA ILE A 112 6.43 -3.97 9.29
C ILE A 112 6.18 -3.94 7.76
N ASP A 113 7.14 -4.39 6.95
CA ASP A 113 7.01 -4.41 5.50
C ASP A 113 6.01 -5.47 4.99
N ALA A 114 5.88 -6.59 5.67
CA ALA A 114 4.90 -7.63 5.36
C ALA A 114 3.46 -7.26 5.81
N SER A 115 3.31 -6.24 6.65
CA SER A 115 1.99 -5.79 7.09
C SER A 115 1.17 -5.30 5.91
N PRO A 116 -0.10 -5.73 5.75
CA PRO A 116 -1.00 -5.19 4.74
C PRO A 116 -1.42 -3.74 5.04
N MET A 117 -1.26 -3.30 6.29
CA MET A 117 -1.54 -1.92 6.69
C MET A 117 -0.40 -0.99 6.28
N GLY A 118 -0.73 0.19 5.76
CA GLY A 118 0.23 1.26 5.56
C GLY A 118 0.71 1.79 6.91
N VAL A 119 2.02 1.82 7.12
CA VAL A 119 2.66 2.32 8.36
C VAL A 119 3.46 3.57 8.04
N VAL A 120 3.19 4.65 8.78
CA VAL A 120 3.96 5.90 8.74
C VAL A 120 4.37 6.27 10.15
N MET A 121 5.68 6.30 10.43
CA MET A 121 6.23 6.73 11.71
C MET A 121 6.85 8.11 11.59
N LEU A 122 6.62 8.95 12.58
CA LEU A 122 7.14 10.30 12.64
C LEU A 122 8.31 10.41 13.63
N ASP A 123 9.18 11.38 13.40
CA ASP A 123 10.13 11.86 14.38
C ASP A 123 9.50 12.94 15.30
N PHE A 124 10.28 13.50 16.21
CA PHE A 124 9.82 14.54 17.15
C PHE A 124 9.41 15.86 16.49
N SER A 125 9.86 16.09 15.26
CA SER A 125 9.56 17.30 14.47
C SER A 125 8.39 17.11 13.52
N GLY A 126 7.76 15.91 13.52
CA GLY A 126 6.69 15.55 12.59
C GLY A 126 7.18 15.16 11.19
N ASN A 127 8.48 14.87 11.05
CA ASN A 127 9.01 14.36 9.79
C ASN A 127 8.88 12.85 9.75
N ILE A 128 8.71 12.32 8.56
CA ILE A 128 8.58 10.88 8.33
C ILE A 128 9.92 10.20 8.57
N SER A 129 9.98 9.35 9.60
CA SER A 129 11.17 8.54 9.95
C SER A 129 11.16 7.17 9.28
N LEU A 130 9.96 6.57 9.12
CA LEU A 130 9.78 5.27 8.49
C LEU A 130 8.44 5.21 7.75
N VAL A 131 8.45 4.58 6.59
CA VAL A 131 7.26 4.13 5.85
C VAL A 131 7.47 2.69 5.39
N ASN A 132 6.41 1.90 5.34
CA ASN A 132 6.46 0.54 4.83
C ASN A 132 5.99 0.45 3.37
N SER A 133 6.22 -0.72 2.77
CA SER A 133 5.87 -1.01 1.38
C SER A 133 4.36 -0.86 1.09
N SER A 134 3.50 -1.16 2.06
CA SER A 134 2.04 -1.02 1.90
C SER A 134 1.61 0.44 1.80
N PHE A 135 2.18 1.33 2.64
CA PHE A 135 1.91 2.77 2.53
C PHE A 135 2.39 3.35 1.19
N LEU A 136 3.57 2.93 0.71
CA LEU A 136 4.09 3.37 -0.59
C LEU A 136 3.15 2.97 -1.73
N LYS A 137 2.64 1.74 -1.72
CA LYS A 137 1.65 1.27 -2.71
C LYS A 137 0.34 2.07 -2.66
N MET A 138 -0.17 2.37 -1.46
CA MET A 138 -1.40 3.15 -1.28
C MET A 138 -1.25 4.60 -1.74
N SER A 139 -0.08 5.20 -1.51
CA SER A 139 0.21 6.60 -1.81
C SER A 139 0.78 6.86 -3.20
N GLY A 140 1.16 5.79 -3.94
CA GLY A 140 1.73 5.90 -5.29
C GLY A 140 3.20 6.36 -5.34
N TYR A 141 3.89 6.45 -4.19
CA TYR A 141 5.31 6.78 -4.16
C TYR A 141 6.18 5.56 -4.51
N ARG A 142 7.29 5.80 -5.21
CA ARG A 142 8.17 4.73 -5.72
C ARG A 142 9.06 4.13 -4.66
N GLY A 143 9.46 4.90 -3.67
CA GLY A 143 10.38 4.43 -2.64
C GLY A 143 10.30 5.23 -1.34
N PRO A 144 10.82 4.67 -0.23
CA PRO A 144 10.83 5.32 1.07
C PRO A 144 11.66 6.61 1.09
N ASP A 145 12.67 6.72 0.23
CA ASP A 145 13.56 7.89 0.15
C ASP A 145 12.83 9.14 -0.36
N ASP A 146 11.75 8.95 -1.11
CA ASP A 146 10.90 10.06 -1.59
C ASP A 146 10.16 10.77 -0.45
N LEU A 147 9.96 10.09 0.67
CA LEU A 147 9.16 10.54 1.82
C LEU A 147 9.99 10.77 3.08
N LYS A 148 11.03 9.98 3.29
CA LYS A 148 11.84 10.01 4.51
C LYS A 148 12.49 11.37 4.73
N GLY A 149 12.35 11.90 5.95
CA GLY A 149 12.88 13.21 6.34
C GLY A 149 12.00 14.39 5.94
N LYS A 150 10.94 14.19 5.14
CA LYS A 150 9.97 15.26 4.82
C LYS A 150 8.93 15.39 5.93
N ASN A 151 8.46 16.60 6.18
CA ASN A 151 7.34 16.78 7.10
C ASN A 151 6.08 16.14 6.49
N ILE A 152 5.31 15.44 7.31
CA ILE A 152 4.10 14.74 6.84
C ILE A 152 3.11 15.71 6.20
N ARG A 153 3.06 16.97 6.62
CA ARG A 153 2.16 18.01 6.08
C ARG A 153 2.53 18.46 4.68
N ASP A 154 3.80 18.28 4.28
CA ASP A 154 4.31 18.68 2.97
C ASP A 154 4.21 17.55 1.93
N VAL A 155 3.73 16.39 2.34
CA VAL A 155 3.56 15.23 1.45
C VAL A 155 2.29 15.38 0.62
N THR A 156 2.44 15.31 -0.69
CA THR A 156 1.33 15.41 -1.65
C THR A 156 0.64 14.05 -1.79
N TYR A 157 -0.22 13.73 -0.83
CA TYR A 157 -1.08 12.56 -0.88
C TYR A 157 -2.46 12.93 -0.34
N ASP A 158 -3.51 12.57 -1.08
CA ASP A 158 -4.89 13.02 -0.83
C ASP A 158 -5.47 12.61 0.52
N LEU A 159 -4.93 11.57 1.16
CA LEU A 159 -5.34 11.12 2.49
C LEU A 159 -4.68 11.87 3.65
N ILE A 160 -3.53 12.50 3.44
CA ILE A 160 -2.79 13.17 4.53
C ILE A 160 -3.62 14.18 5.32
N PRO A 161 -4.39 15.09 4.67
CA PRO A 161 -5.18 16.06 5.40
C PRO A 161 -6.23 15.43 6.34
N ASP A 162 -6.79 14.28 5.97
CA ASP A 162 -7.77 13.58 6.78
C ASP A 162 -7.09 12.70 7.85
N MET A 163 -5.96 12.07 7.54
CA MET A 163 -5.14 11.37 8.54
C MET A 163 -4.74 12.29 9.70
N LEU A 164 -4.32 13.51 9.40
CA LEU A 164 -3.92 14.50 10.41
C LEU A 164 -5.07 15.00 11.30
N LYS A 165 -6.33 14.82 10.89
CA LYS A 165 -7.52 15.14 11.70
C LYS A 165 -7.83 14.07 12.74
N VAL A 166 -7.30 12.85 12.59
CA VAL A 166 -7.58 11.75 13.51
C VAL A 166 -6.93 12.04 14.86
N PRO A 167 -7.71 12.08 15.96
CA PRO A 167 -7.16 12.38 17.28
C PRO A 167 -6.21 11.27 17.77
N LEU A 168 -5.20 11.66 18.51
CA LEU A 168 -4.24 10.72 19.09
C LEU A 168 -4.93 9.67 19.98
N GLY A 169 -4.58 8.40 19.81
CA GLY A 169 -5.17 7.26 20.50
C GLY A 169 -6.53 6.80 19.95
N LYS A 170 -6.97 7.38 18.81
CA LYS A 170 -8.24 7.00 18.16
C LYS A 170 -8.04 6.46 16.75
N SER A 171 -9.12 5.92 16.22
CA SER A 171 -9.21 5.53 14.81
C SER A 171 -10.46 6.13 14.17
N GLU A 172 -10.36 6.52 12.91
CA GLU A 172 -11.48 7.04 12.12
C GLU A 172 -11.50 6.40 10.74
N VAL A 173 -12.71 6.31 10.17
CA VAL A 173 -12.90 5.82 8.81
C VAL A 173 -12.90 6.99 7.84
N ILE A 174 -11.96 6.99 6.92
CA ILE A 174 -11.76 8.00 5.88
C ILE A 174 -12.29 7.44 4.56
N ARG A 175 -13.17 8.18 3.89
CA ARG A 175 -13.68 7.85 2.56
C ARG A 175 -13.10 8.82 1.53
N LYS A 176 -12.52 8.29 0.45
CA LYS A 176 -11.96 9.07 -0.65
C LYS A 176 -12.50 8.58 -2.00
N GLY A 177 -13.04 9.54 -2.77
CA GLY A 177 -13.70 9.20 -4.03
C GLY A 177 -14.91 8.29 -3.81
N ASN A 178 -15.25 7.51 -4.84
CA ASN A 178 -16.46 6.72 -4.86
C ASN A 178 -16.33 5.35 -4.19
N PHE A 179 -15.10 4.83 -4.03
CA PHE A 179 -14.92 3.44 -3.57
C PHE A 179 -13.75 3.23 -2.60
N ARG A 180 -12.84 4.20 -2.39
CA ARG A 180 -11.71 4.04 -1.47
C ARG A 180 -12.10 4.31 -0.03
N ILE A 181 -12.06 3.28 0.81
CA ILE A 181 -12.40 3.36 2.23
C ILE A 181 -11.20 2.89 3.03
N TYR A 182 -10.75 3.74 3.94
CA TYR A 182 -9.61 3.46 4.81
C TYR A 182 -10.00 3.63 6.27
N ARG A 183 -9.42 2.83 7.16
CA ARG A 183 -9.40 3.10 8.59
C ARG A 183 -8.02 3.61 8.96
N CYS A 184 -7.95 4.81 9.50
CA CYS A 184 -6.73 5.44 9.97
C CYS A 184 -6.68 5.39 11.49
N TYR A 185 -5.57 4.88 12.03
CA TYR A 185 -5.26 4.91 13.45
C TYR A 185 -4.14 5.92 13.67
N HIS A 186 -4.29 6.81 14.67
CA HIS A 186 -3.24 7.71 15.10
C HIS A 186 -2.80 7.30 16.51
N LEU A 187 -1.59 6.77 16.63
CA LEU A 187 -1.07 6.15 17.84
C LEU A 187 0.29 6.75 18.21
N ASN A 188 0.74 6.50 19.44
CA ASN A 188 2.08 6.83 19.86
C ASN A 188 2.73 5.68 20.63
N PHE A 189 4.05 5.69 20.69
CA PHE A 189 4.86 4.86 21.58
C PHE A 189 5.96 5.71 22.22
N VAL A 190 6.55 5.19 23.30
CA VAL A 190 7.64 5.87 23.98
C VAL A 190 8.95 5.23 23.58
N GLN A 191 9.88 6.02 23.06
CA GLN A 191 11.25 5.64 22.76
C GLN A 191 12.22 6.58 23.48
N GLU A 192 13.11 6.05 24.29
CA GLU A 192 14.10 6.83 25.07
C GLU A 192 13.48 7.94 25.94
N GLY A 193 12.26 7.70 26.45
CA GLY A 193 11.52 8.67 27.26
C GLY A 193 10.71 9.70 26.47
N PHE A 194 10.76 9.69 25.14
CA PHE A 194 10.02 10.60 24.27
C PHE A 194 8.87 9.89 23.56
N LYS A 195 7.75 10.59 23.40
CA LYS A 195 6.60 10.11 22.63
C LYS A 195 6.87 10.28 21.13
N ARG A 196 6.74 9.21 20.36
CA ARG A 196 6.75 9.22 18.89
C ARG A 196 5.38 8.85 18.37
N GLU A 197 4.90 9.59 17.41
CA GLU A 197 3.60 9.36 16.77
C GLU A 197 3.76 8.50 15.54
N PHE A 198 2.73 7.70 15.26
CA PHE A 198 2.66 6.92 14.04
C PHE A 198 1.21 6.75 13.59
N TYR A 199 1.04 6.58 12.30
CA TYR A 199 -0.23 6.30 11.67
C TYR A 199 -0.23 4.89 11.09
N LEU A 200 -1.35 4.17 11.31
CA LEU A 200 -1.65 2.94 10.59
C LEU A 200 -2.84 3.19 9.67
N LEU A 201 -2.70 2.81 8.42
CA LEU A 201 -3.72 2.98 7.40
C LEU A 201 -4.14 1.61 6.87
N GLU A 202 -5.34 1.18 7.22
CA GLU A 202 -5.95 -0.07 6.80
C GLU A 202 -6.90 0.19 5.62
N SER A 203 -6.71 -0.49 4.50
CA SER A 203 -7.69 -0.44 3.41
C SER A 203 -8.86 -1.36 3.75
N LEU A 204 -10.06 -0.80 3.82
CA LEU A 204 -11.30 -1.54 4.04
C LEU A 204 -12.12 -1.68 2.75
N THR A 205 -11.57 -1.20 1.64
CA THR A 205 -12.29 -1.09 0.38
C THR A 205 -12.84 -2.45 -0.08
N ASP A 206 -11.98 -3.45 -0.20
CA ASP A 206 -12.35 -4.76 -0.74
C ASP A 206 -13.33 -5.51 0.19
N GLU A 207 -13.14 -5.44 1.52
CA GLU A 207 -13.99 -6.08 2.51
C GLU A 207 -15.40 -5.47 2.55
N ILE A 208 -15.48 -4.15 2.54
CA ILE A 208 -16.78 -3.44 2.57
C ILE A 208 -17.52 -3.64 1.25
N MET A 209 -16.85 -3.49 0.12
CA MET A 209 -17.46 -3.71 -1.19
C MET A 209 -17.98 -5.14 -1.35
N LYS A 210 -17.21 -6.13 -0.89
CA LYS A 210 -17.63 -7.53 -0.90
C LYS A 210 -18.81 -7.79 0.02
N ALA A 211 -18.81 -7.22 1.22
CA ALA A 211 -19.92 -7.35 2.17
C ALA A 211 -21.21 -6.69 1.64
N GLU A 212 -21.11 -5.47 1.11
CA GLU A 212 -22.22 -4.78 0.45
C GLU A 212 -22.75 -5.59 -0.72
N LYS A 213 -21.89 -6.07 -1.62
CA LYS A 213 -22.28 -6.90 -2.76
C LYS A 213 -23.05 -8.13 -2.30
N THR A 214 -22.52 -8.89 -1.33
CA THR A 214 -23.16 -10.10 -0.82
C THR A 214 -24.54 -9.79 -0.20
N ALA A 215 -24.66 -8.68 0.53
CA ALA A 215 -25.93 -8.26 1.09
C ALA A 215 -26.95 -7.90 0.01
N TYR A 216 -26.52 -7.13 -1.00
CA TYR A 216 -27.35 -6.79 -2.15
C TYR A 216 -27.78 -8.03 -2.95
N GLU A 217 -26.85 -8.95 -3.23
CA GLU A 217 -27.18 -10.21 -3.92
C GLU A 217 -28.29 -11.00 -3.22
N LYS A 218 -28.20 -11.09 -1.89
CA LYS A 218 -29.19 -11.81 -1.10
C LYS A 218 -30.57 -11.14 -1.16
N VAL A 219 -30.62 -9.82 -0.97
CA VAL A 219 -31.87 -9.03 -1.02
C VAL A 219 -32.49 -9.13 -2.40
N ILE A 220 -31.72 -8.95 -3.45
CA ILE A 220 -32.22 -8.97 -4.84
C ILE A 220 -32.73 -10.36 -5.22
N ARG A 221 -32.03 -11.41 -4.80
CA ARG A 221 -32.52 -12.78 -5.05
C ARG A 221 -33.89 -13.00 -4.44
N THR A 222 -34.06 -12.58 -3.18
CA THR A 222 -35.35 -12.70 -2.49
C THR A 222 -36.45 -11.88 -3.17
N ILE A 223 -36.17 -10.60 -3.49
CA ILE A 223 -37.13 -9.73 -4.19
C ILE A 223 -37.49 -10.29 -5.55
N SER A 224 -36.50 -10.78 -6.33
CA SER A 224 -36.76 -11.36 -7.65
C SER A 224 -37.68 -12.55 -7.59
N HIS A 225 -37.51 -13.45 -6.62
CA HIS A 225 -38.39 -14.59 -6.43
C HIS A 225 -39.82 -14.17 -6.02
N GLU A 226 -39.93 -13.25 -5.05
CA GLU A 226 -41.24 -12.80 -4.54
C GLU A 226 -42.02 -11.99 -5.61
N VAL A 227 -41.34 -11.11 -6.35
CA VAL A 227 -41.98 -10.33 -7.43
C VAL A 227 -42.41 -11.23 -8.59
N ASN A 228 -41.53 -12.13 -9.04
CA ASN A 228 -41.90 -13.04 -10.13
C ASN A 228 -43.06 -13.94 -9.73
N ASN A 229 -43.11 -14.46 -8.52
CA ASN A 229 -44.22 -15.28 -8.01
C ASN A 229 -45.53 -14.47 -7.93
N SER A 230 -45.47 -13.25 -7.39
CA SER A 230 -46.64 -12.39 -7.24
C SER A 230 -47.18 -11.94 -8.58
N MET A 231 -46.29 -11.51 -9.51
CA MET A 231 -46.69 -11.09 -10.84
C MET A 231 -47.20 -12.26 -11.68
N GLY A 232 -46.62 -13.46 -11.54
CA GLY A 232 -47.11 -14.68 -12.16
C GLY A 232 -48.56 -14.99 -11.76
N GLY A 233 -48.86 -14.88 -10.46
CA GLY A 233 -50.25 -15.04 -9.96
C GLY A 233 -51.19 -14.00 -10.50
N VAL A 234 -50.79 -12.70 -10.58
CA VAL A 234 -51.63 -11.64 -11.16
C VAL A 234 -51.88 -11.88 -12.64
N ARG A 235 -50.86 -12.25 -13.43
CA ARG A 235 -51.03 -12.55 -14.85
C ARG A 235 -51.98 -13.69 -15.09
N SER A 236 -51.88 -14.78 -14.33
CA SER A 236 -52.81 -15.92 -14.46
C SER A 236 -54.27 -15.52 -14.19
N VAL A 237 -54.51 -14.58 -13.29
CA VAL A 237 -55.86 -14.04 -13.04
C VAL A 237 -56.30 -13.15 -14.20
N LEU A 238 -55.42 -12.29 -14.75
CA LEU A 238 -55.70 -11.45 -15.88
C LEU A 238 -56.06 -12.26 -17.12
N GLU A 239 -55.33 -13.36 -17.41
CA GLU A 239 -55.59 -14.28 -18.50
C GLU A 239 -56.99 -14.91 -18.38
N ILE A 240 -57.41 -15.39 -17.20
CA ILE A 240 -58.74 -15.95 -16.96
C ILE A 240 -59.83 -14.89 -17.17
N VAL A 241 -59.61 -13.68 -16.70
CA VAL A 241 -60.60 -12.61 -16.87
C VAL A 241 -60.72 -12.12 -18.31
N GLU A 242 -59.62 -12.11 -19.06
CA GLU A 242 -59.58 -11.78 -20.50
C GLU A 242 -60.42 -12.73 -21.34
N ASP A 243 -60.33 -14.04 -21.02
CA ASP A 243 -61.07 -15.08 -21.72
C ASP A 243 -62.61 -15.01 -21.47
N GLU A 244 -63.05 -14.48 -20.30
CA GLU A 244 -64.46 -14.41 -19.93
C GLU A 244 -65.14 -13.09 -20.32
N ILE A 245 -64.40 -12.08 -20.83
CA ILE A 245 -64.93 -10.77 -21.14
C ILE A 245 -65.02 -10.52 -22.64
N ASP A 246 -66.21 -10.13 -23.12
CA ASP A 246 -66.46 -9.76 -24.50
C ASP A 246 -66.21 -8.26 -24.84
N SER A 247 -66.02 -7.43 -23.81
CA SER A 247 -65.81 -5.98 -23.97
C SER A 247 -64.39 -5.65 -24.44
N GLU A 248 -64.26 -5.10 -25.64
CA GLU A 248 -62.96 -4.65 -26.20
C GLU A 248 -62.25 -3.61 -25.37
N ASP A 249 -62.97 -2.70 -24.69
CA ASP A 249 -62.39 -1.65 -23.86
C ASP A 249 -61.79 -2.23 -22.57
N ILE A 250 -62.43 -3.28 -22.02
CA ILE A 250 -61.89 -3.96 -20.81
C ILE A 250 -60.69 -4.84 -21.22
N LYS A 251 -60.70 -5.51 -22.39
CA LYS A 251 -59.53 -6.27 -22.90
C LYS A 251 -58.28 -5.38 -23.03
N LYS A 252 -58.42 -4.15 -23.55
CA LYS A 252 -57.32 -3.19 -23.61
C LYS A 252 -56.75 -2.81 -22.24
N VAL A 253 -57.63 -2.72 -21.23
CA VAL A 253 -57.18 -2.45 -19.86
C VAL A 253 -56.42 -3.64 -19.29
N ILE A 254 -56.89 -4.86 -19.52
CA ILE A 254 -56.22 -6.11 -19.10
C ILE A 254 -54.88 -6.23 -19.78
N GLU A 255 -54.78 -6.03 -21.06
CA GLU A 255 -53.53 -6.04 -21.84
C GLU A 255 -52.55 -4.99 -21.30
N SER A 256 -53.03 -3.79 -20.95
CA SER A 256 -52.20 -2.76 -20.31
C SER A 256 -51.66 -3.19 -18.93
N CYS A 257 -52.48 -3.88 -18.14
CA CYS A 257 -52.05 -4.45 -16.86
C CYS A 257 -51.01 -5.57 -17.03
N ASP A 258 -51.22 -6.50 -17.96
CA ASP A 258 -50.28 -7.58 -18.26
C ASP A 258 -48.91 -7.04 -18.71
N ASN A 259 -48.94 -6.09 -19.66
CA ASN A 259 -47.74 -5.39 -20.11
C ASN A 259 -46.99 -4.73 -18.94
N ARG A 260 -47.70 -4.18 -17.92
CA ARG A 260 -47.13 -3.59 -16.77
C ARG A 260 -46.45 -4.63 -15.85
N CYS A 261 -47.09 -5.76 -15.65
CA CYS A 261 -46.54 -6.92 -14.92
C CYS A 261 -45.25 -7.42 -15.58
N GLU A 262 -45.25 -7.58 -16.91
CA GLU A 262 -44.09 -8.02 -17.67
C GLU A 262 -42.92 -7.02 -17.59
N GLN A 263 -43.20 -5.71 -17.69
CA GLN A 263 -42.21 -4.66 -17.48
C GLN A 263 -41.58 -4.75 -16.11
N MET A 264 -42.38 -5.05 -15.07
CA MET A 264 -41.87 -5.19 -13.70
C MET A 264 -40.98 -6.44 -13.52
N CYS A 265 -41.40 -7.57 -14.11
CA CYS A 265 -40.57 -8.79 -14.13
C CYS A 265 -39.24 -8.60 -14.87
N SER A 266 -39.29 -7.93 -16.04
CA SER A 266 -38.11 -7.59 -16.84
C SER A 266 -37.15 -6.65 -16.04
N PHE A 267 -37.73 -5.64 -15.39
CA PHE A 267 -36.96 -4.70 -14.58
C PHE A 267 -36.18 -5.40 -13.44
N ILE A 268 -36.84 -6.28 -12.70
CA ILE A 268 -36.20 -7.04 -11.60
C ILE A 268 -35.15 -8.00 -12.15
N ARG A 269 -35.38 -8.61 -13.30
CA ARG A 269 -34.40 -9.50 -13.96
C ARG A 269 -33.14 -8.76 -14.38
N ASP A 270 -33.31 -7.64 -15.07
CA ASP A 270 -32.20 -6.81 -15.53
C ASP A 270 -31.33 -6.33 -14.35
N TYR A 271 -31.96 -6.00 -13.22
CA TYR A 271 -31.22 -5.61 -12.01
C TYR A 271 -30.51 -6.78 -11.34
N ALA A 272 -31.15 -7.95 -11.29
CA ALA A 272 -30.49 -9.16 -10.77
C ALA A 272 -29.24 -9.54 -11.58
N ASP A 273 -29.26 -9.32 -12.89
CA ASP A 273 -28.12 -9.57 -13.78
C ASP A 273 -26.96 -8.59 -13.51
N VAL A 274 -27.24 -7.32 -13.18
CA VAL A 274 -26.21 -6.35 -12.76
C VAL A 274 -25.55 -6.76 -11.45
N VAL A 275 -26.35 -7.21 -10.47
CA VAL A 275 -25.83 -7.63 -9.16
C VAL A 275 -25.01 -8.94 -9.26
N LYS A 276 -25.39 -9.84 -10.17
CA LYS A 276 -24.71 -11.10 -10.43
C LYS A 276 -23.55 -10.99 -11.45
N LEU A 277 -23.10 -9.79 -11.74
CA LEU A 277 -22.03 -9.59 -12.72
C LEU A 277 -20.81 -10.48 -12.40
N PRO A 278 -20.35 -11.32 -13.35
CA PRO A 278 -19.20 -12.17 -13.11
C PRO A 278 -17.94 -11.34 -12.88
N PRO A 279 -16.97 -11.85 -12.12
CA PRO A 279 -15.69 -11.16 -11.95
C PRO A 279 -15.02 -10.91 -13.31
N PRO A 280 -14.37 -9.75 -13.51
CA PRO A 280 -13.74 -9.41 -14.78
C PRO A 280 -12.57 -10.31 -15.10
N VAL A 281 -12.43 -10.68 -16.36
CA VAL A 281 -11.24 -11.38 -16.87
C VAL A 281 -10.19 -10.33 -17.24
N MET A 282 -9.39 -9.93 -16.24
CA MET A 282 -8.39 -8.88 -16.40
C MET A 282 -7.32 -9.27 -17.44
N ARG A 283 -7.19 -8.47 -18.50
CA ARG A 283 -6.16 -8.63 -19.54
C ARG A 283 -5.65 -7.26 -19.97
N LYS A 284 -4.40 -7.21 -20.37
CA LYS A 284 -3.83 -6.01 -20.98
C LYS A 284 -4.31 -5.91 -22.43
N PHE A 285 -4.92 -4.78 -22.79
CA PHE A 285 -5.39 -4.51 -24.15
C PHE A 285 -5.26 -3.01 -24.47
N ASP A 286 -5.35 -2.67 -25.77
CA ASP A 286 -5.29 -1.31 -26.27
C ASP A 286 -6.68 -0.67 -26.26
N LEU A 287 -6.91 0.28 -25.32
CA LEU A 287 -8.18 0.98 -25.17
C LEU A 287 -8.55 1.80 -26.42
N ARG A 288 -7.56 2.42 -27.08
CA ARG A 288 -7.77 3.13 -28.34
C ARG A 288 -8.36 2.21 -29.40
N ASP A 289 -7.78 1.04 -29.58
CA ASP A 289 -8.20 0.05 -30.58
C ASP A 289 -9.63 -0.44 -30.31
N GLU A 290 -9.96 -0.66 -29.02
CA GLU A 290 -11.34 -1.06 -28.64
C GLU A 290 -12.37 0.04 -28.93
N ILE A 291 -12.06 1.31 -28.67
CA ILE A 291 -12.96 2.43 -28.98
C ILE A 291 -13.16 2.54 -30.50
N VAL A 292 -12.09 2.44 -31.28
CA VAL A 292 -12.16 2.49 -32.75
C VAL A 292 -13.06 1.36 -33.29
N LYS A 293 -12.93 0.13 -32.77
CA LYS A 293 -13.77 -1.00 -33.16
C LYS A 293 -15.24 -0.79 -32.81
N MET A 294 -15.51 -0.16 -31.68
CA MET A 294 -16.89 0.08 -31.23
C MET A 294 -17.57 1.27 -31.90
N THR A 295 -16.82 2.26 -32.38
CA THR A 295 -17.38 3.49 -32.97
C THR A 295 -18.45 3.26 -34.00
N PRO A 296 -18.31 2.33 -35.00
CA PRO A 296 -19.36 2.07 -35.98
C PRO A 296 -20.67 1.55 -35.35
N PHE A 297 -20.56 0.70 -34.35
CA PHE A 297 -21.71 0.19 -33.60
C PHE A 297 -22.39 1.27 -32.76
N LEU A 298 -21.58 2.07 -32.05
CA LEU A 298 -22.06 3.18 -31.23
C LEU A 298 -22.81 4.22 -32.08
N THR A 299 -22.35 4.49 -33.30
CA THR A 299 -23.02 5.43 -34.22
C THR A 299 -24.40 4.91 -34.68
N GLN A 300 -24.61 3.59 -34.72
CA GLN A 300 -25.93 3.03 -35.05
C GLN A 300 -26.92 3.11 -33.88
N VAL A 301 -26.46 3.19 -32.67
CA VAL A 301 -27.31 3.24 -31.47
C VAL A 301 -27.78 4.67 -31.14
N ILE A 302 -27.09 5.69 -31.64
CA ILE A 302 -27.46 7.09 -31.48
C ILE A 302 -28.38 7.58 -32.59
N LYS A 303 -29.12 8.67 -32.34
CA LYS A 303 -30.00 9.28 -33.34
C LYS A 303 -29.19 9.92 -34.46
N GLU A 304 -29.75 10.00 -35.67
CA GLU A 304 -29.08 10.58 -36.85
C GLU A 304 -28.68 12.04 -36.69
N ASP A 305 -29.34 12.79 -35.83
CA ASP A 305 -29.08 14.20 -35.55
C ASP A 305 -28.00 14.43 -34.48
N ILE A 306 -27.33 13.37 -33.98
CA ILE A 306 -26.27 13.44 -32.96
C ILE A 306 -24.94 13.03 -33.62
N SER A 307 -23.93 13.87 -33.52
CA SER A 307 -22.56 13.54 -33.95
C SER A 307 -21.78 12.84 -32.85
N LEU A 308 -21.11 11.73 -33.21
CA LEU A 308 -20.13 11.05 -32.32
C LEU A 308 -18.73 11.26 -32.86
N GLU A 309 -17.88 11.92 -32.09
CA GLU A 309 -16.50 12.17 -32.45
C GLU A 309 -15.54 11.48 -31.46
N PHE A 310 -14.58 10.73 -32.00
CA PHE A 310 -13.48 10.18 -31.22
C PHE A 310 -12.20 10.97 -31.49
N HIS A 311 -11.67 11.63 -30.47
CA HIS A 311 -10.38 12.30 -30.50
C HIS A 311 -9.28 11.27 -30.32
N ASP A 312 -8.79 10.75 -31.43
CA ASP A 312 -7.75 9.72 -31.46
C ASP A 312 -6.42 10.27 -30.91
N PRO A 313 -5.87 9.67 -29.84
CA PRO A 313 -4.58 10.11 -29.28
C PRO A 313 -3.37 9.88 -30.20
N GLY A 314 -3.55 9.16 -31.33
CA GLY A 314 -2.49 8.89 -32.31
C GLY A 314 -1.45 7.85 -31.88
N HIS A 315 -1.57 7.28 -30.67
CA HIS A 315 -0.70 6.24 -30.16
C HIS A 315 -1.50 5.18 -29.39
N ARG A 316 -0.88 4.03 -29.17
CA ARG A 316 -1.49 2.94 -28.40
C ARG A 316 -1.58 3.28 -26.94
N VAL A 317 -2.73 3.03 -26.33
CA VAL A 317 -2.99 3.29 -24.91
C VAL A 317 -3.44 1.99 -24.25
N TYR A 318 -2.54 1.39 -23.49
CA TYR A 318 -2.80 0.11 -22.84
C TYR A 318 -3.40 0.31 -21.45
N ILE A 319 -4.45 -0.47 -21.17
CA ILE A 319 -5.03 -0.62 -19.81
C ILE A 319 -5.15 -2.11 -19.49
N GLU A 320 -5.35 -2.42 -18.20
CA GLU A 320 -5.70 -3.76 -17.75
C GLU A 320 -7.18 -3.80 -17.39
N GLY A 321 -7.93 -4.74 -17.98
CA GLY A 321 -9.36 -4.86 -17.77
C GLY A 321 -10.00 -5.99 -18.57
N ASP A 322 -11.32 -6.13 -18.41
CA ASP A 322 -12.16 -6.99 -19.23
C ASP A 322 -12.79 -6.16 -20.37
N SER A 323 -12.30 -6.36 -21.59
CA SER A 323 -12.72 -5.56 -22.74
C SER A 323 -14.23 -5.67 -23.01
N ALA A 324 -14.84 -6.84 -22.79
CA ALA A 324 -16.28 -7.03 -23.03
C ALA A 324 -17.13 -6.24 -22.02
N GLN A 325 -16.75 -6.26 -20.73
CA GLN A 325 -17.42 -5.46 -19.70
C GLN A 325 -17.25 -3.96 -19.96
N LEU A 326 -16.05 -3.51 -20.37
CA LEU A 326 -15.77 -2.10 -20.66
C LEU A 326 -16.46 -1.62 -21.94
N GLN A 327 -16.64 -2.48 -22.97
CA GLN A 327 -17.49 -2.19 -24.12
C GLN A 327 -18.93 -1.90 -23.69
N GLN A 328 -19.47 -2.70 -22.77
CA GLN A 328 -20.83 -2.48 -22.25
C GLN A 328 -20.93 -1.21 -21.41
N VAL A 329 -19.87 -0.85 -20.64
CA VAL A 329 -19.77 0.45 -19.96
C VAL A 329 -19.86 1.59 -20.95
N LEU A 330 -19.07 1.54 -22.02
CA LEU A 330 -19.04 2.56 -23.07
C LEU A 330 -20.42 2.71 -23.72
N LEU A 331 -21.06 1.59 -24.07
CA LEU A 331 -22.41 1.57 -24.63
C LEU A 331 -23.44 2.24 -23.70
N ASN A 332 -23.43 1.89 -22.42
CA ASN A 332 -24.36 2.49 -21.44
C ASN A 332 -24.16 3.99 -21.29
N ILE A 333 -22.92 4.47 -21.26
CA ILE A 333 -22.60 5.90 -21.13
C ILE A 333 -23.03 6.65 -22.40
N ILE A 334 -22.68 6.15 -23.59
CA ILE A 334 -23.04 6.78 -24.88
C ILE A 334 -24.55 6.80 -25.06
N LYS A 335 -25.26 5.72 -24.74
CA LYS A 335 -26.73 5.66 -24.78
C LYS A 335 -27.34 6.70 -23.84
N ASN A 336 -26.84 6.83 -22.61
CA ASN A 336 -27.30 7.83 -21.67
C ASN A 336 -27.06 9.27 -22.17
N ALA A 337 -25.88 9.53 -22.77
CA ALA A 337 -25.55 10.80 -23.38
C ALA A 337 -26.49 11.13 -24.54
N ALA A 338 -26.72 10.17 -25.48
CA ALA A 338 -27.62 10.36 -26.60
C ALA A 338 -29.08 10.59 -26.18
N GLU A 339 -29.55 9.88 -25.17
CA GLU A 339 -30.90 10.07 -24.62
C GLU A 339 -31.09 11.41 -23.91
N SER A 340 -30.03 12.03 -23.39
CA SER A 340 -30.09 13.35 -22.76
C SER A 340 -30.14 14.51 -23.76
N ILE A 341 -29.83 14.23 -25.03
CA ILE A 341 -29.81 15.20 -26.13
C ILE A 341 -31.21 15.28 -26.77
N VAL A 342 -31.77 16.47 -26.80
CA VAL A 342 -33.10 16.71 -27.38
C VAL A 342 -33.02 16.78 -28.92
N SER A 343 -32.06 17.56 -29.45
CA SER A 343 -31.84 17.74 -30.90
C SER A 343 -30.43 18.28 -31.17
N HIS A 344 -29.87 17.95 -32.32
CA HIS A 344 -28.59 18.46 -32.85
C HIS A 344 -27.46 18.42 -31.83
N GLY A 345 -27.13 17.23 -31.37
CA GLY A 345 -26.17 17.01 -30.31
C GLY A 345 -24.79 16.59 -30.74
N LYS A 346 -23.86 16.71 -29.79
CA LYS A 346 -22.49 16.24 -29.97
C LYS A 346 -22.07 15.39 -28.79
N ILE A 347 -21.46 14.23 -29.08
CA ILE A 347 -20.83 13.35 -28.10
C ILE A 347 -19.37 13.23 -28.50
N GLU A 348 -18.46 13.52 -27.58
CA GLU A 348 -17.02 13.45 -27.79
C GLU A 348 -16.41 12.41 -26.87
N ILE A 349 -15.54 11.56 -27.42
CA ILE A 349 -14.74 10.59 -26.67
C ILE A 349 -13.28 10.99 -26.74
N GLU A 350 -12.62 11.12 -25.62
CA GLU A 350 -11.22 11.48 -25.52
C GLU A 350 -10.47 10.53 -24.61
N VAL A 351 -9.24 10.13 -24.96
CA VAL A 351 -8.35 9.31 -24.13
C VAL A 351 -7.08 10.09 -23.84
N LYS A 352 -6.73 10.22 -22.55
CA LYS A 352 -5.55 10.94 -22.07
C LYS A 352 -4.70 10.06 -21.16
N THR A 353 -3.40 10.05 -21.38
CA THR A 353 -2.46 9.44 -20.46
C THR A 353 -2.02 10.48 -19.42
N LEU A 354 -2.30 10.21 -18.15
CA LEU A 354 -1.97 11.05 -17.00
C LEU A 354 -0.86 10.41 -16.16
N LYS A 355 -0.28 11.17 -15.24
CA LYS A 355 0.73 10.63 -14.29
C LYS A 355 0.15 9.53 -13.38
N GLU A 356 -1.14 9.58 -13.13
CA GLU A 356 -1.88 8.69 -12.20
C GLU A 356 -2.53 7.50 -12.92
N GLY A 357 -2.56 7.49 -14.25
CA GLY A 357 -3.20 6.43 -15.03
C GLY A 357 -3.69 6.90 -16.39
N THR A 358 -4.65 6.16 -16.95
CA THR A 358 -5.28 6.46 -18.22
C THR A 358 -6.71 6.99 -17.99
N ALA A 359 -6.98 8.21 -18.47
CA ALA A 359 -8.30 8.81 -18.41
C ALA A 359 -9.07 8.61 -19.72
N LEU A 360 -10.28 8.06 -19.62
CA LEU A 360 -11.29 8.04 -20.68
C LEU A 360 -12.35 9.08 -20.33
N ILE A 361 -12.55 10.05 -21.21
CA ILE A 361 -13.47 11.16 -21.02
C ILE A 361 -14.52 11.11 -22.11
N ILE A 362 -15.80 11.11 -21.72
CA ILE A 362 -16.94 11.16 -22.62
C ILE A 362 -17.75 12.41 -22.29
N SER A 363 -17.87 13.31 -23.26
CA SER A 363 -18.54 14.60 -23.08
C SER A 363 -19.75 14.70 -23.99
N ASN A 364 -20.85 15.32 -23.53
CA ASN A 364 -22.02 15.60 -24.34
C ASN A 364 -22.65 16.94 -23.98
N ASN A 365 -23.35 17.54 -24.94
CA ASN A 365 -24.09 18.80 -24.81
C ASN A 365 -25.60 18.61 -24.57
N GLY A 366 -25.99 17.50 -23.94
CA GLY A 366 -27.38 17.23 -23.58
C GLY A 366 -27.87 18.07 -22.39
N THR A 367 -29.03 17.69 -21.85
CA THR A 367 -29.62 18.36 -20.67
C THR A 367 -28.63 18.33 -19.50
N PRO A 368 -28.31 19.51 -18.91
CA PRO A 368 -27.40 19.60 -17.76
C PRO A 368 -27.96 18.84 -16.56
N ILE A 369 -27.04 18.24 -15.79
CA ILE A 369 -27.34 17.51 -14.56
C ILE A 369 -27.10 18.43 -13.36
N SER A 370 -28.07 18.55 -12.49
CA SER A 370 -27.94 19.36 -11.26
C SER A 370 -26.95 18.71 -10.26
N LEU A 371 -26.41 19.52 -9.33
CA LEU A 371 -25.54 19.05 -8.25
C LEU A 371 -26.23 18.04 -7.31
N GLU A 372 -27.54 18.14 -7.16
CA GLU A 372 -28.32 17.20 -6.33
C GLU A 372 -28.49 15.86 -7.04
N GLU A 373 -28.84 15.88 -8.33
CA GLU A 373 -28.94 14.68 -9.15
C GLU A 373 -27.61 13.96 -9.30
N SER A 374 -26.50 14.70 -9.47
CA SER A 374 -25.17 14.10 -9.66
C SER A 374 -24.76 13.19 -8.50
N LYS A 375 -25.21 13.46 -7.28
CA LYS A 375 -24.96 12.63 -6.09
C LYS A 375 -25.72 11.32 -6.09
N GLN A 376 -26.82 11.23 -6.85
CA GLN A 376 -27.73 10.08 -6.88
C GLN A 376 -27.63 9.23 -8.16
N LEU A 377 -26.98 9.74 -9.21
CA LEU A 377 -26.94 9.10 -10.55
C LEU A 377 -26.47 7.65 -10.58
N PHE A 378 -25.57 7.30 -9.68
CA PHE A 378 -25.06 5.92 -9.56
C PHE A 378 -25.82 5.08 -8.52
N THR A 379 -26.87 5.66 -7.89
CA THR A 379 -27.72 4.93 -6.95
C THR A 379 -28.66 4.01 -7.74
N PRO A 380 -28.84 2.74 -7.34
CA PRO A 380 -29.76 1.85 -8.00
C PRO A 380 -31.17 2.44 -8.10
N PHE A 381 -31.81 2.25 -9.28
CA PHE A 381 -33.18 2.71 -9.57
C PHE A 381 -33.35 4.22 -9.73
N PHE A 382 -32.33 5.03 -9.53
CA PHE A 382 -32.41 6.45 -9.75
C PHE A 382 -32.44 6.76 -11.26
N THR A 383 -33.48 7.46 -11.70
CA THR A 383 -33.64 7.93 -13.06
C THR A 383 -34.50 9.20 -13.10
N THR A 384 -34.08 10.14 -13.92
CA THR A 384 -34.86 11.37 -14.22
C THR A 384 -35.68 11.22 -15.50
N LYS A 385 -35.56 10.08 -16.20
CA LYS A 385 -36.19 9.84 -17.51
C LYS A 385 -37.52 9.12 -17.36
N PRO A 386 -38.59 9.55 -18.08
CA PRO A 386 -39.82 8.79 -18.15
C PRO A 386 -39.59 7.38 -18.73
N GLY A 387 -39.97 6.34 -18.00
CA GLY A 387 -39.74 4.94 -18.42
C GLY A 387 -38.31 4.42 -18.29
N GLY A 388 -37.37 5.22 -17.77
CA GLY A 388 -36.01 4.79 -17.50
C GLY A 388 -35.97 3.76 -16.37
N LYS A 389 -35.18 2.69 -16.52
CA LYS A 389 -35.04 1.63 -15.51
C LYS A 389 -34.05 2.01 -14.39
N GLY A 390 -33.19 3.02 -14.56
CA GLY A 390 -32.16 3.43 -13.58
C GLY A 390 -31.08 2.38 -13.31
N ILE A 391 -30.87 1.44 -14.24
CA ILE A 391 -29.95 0.31 -14.07
C ILE A 391 -28.62 0.54 -14.80
N GLY A 392 -28.62 1.32 -15.90
CA GLY A 392 -27.43 1.49 -16.76
C GLY A 392 -26.21 2.07 -16.04
N LEU A 393 -26.39 3.15 -15.24
CA LEU A 393 -25.29 3.73 -14.46
C LEU A 393 -24.93 2.89 -13.24
N THR A 394 -25.84 2.10 -12.69
CA THR A 394 -25.54 1.10 -11.66
C THR A 394 -24.60 0.01 -12.22
N PHE A 395 -24.86 -0.46 -13.43
CA PHE A 395 -23.96 -1.39 -14.14
C PHE A 395 -22.58 -0.75 -14.36
N VAL A 396 -22.52 0.47 -14.87
CA VAL A 396 -21.26 1.21 -15.05
C VAL A 396 -20.48 1.28 -13.75
N ARG A 397 -21.12 1.66 -12.65
CA ARG A 397 -20.49 1.70 -11.31
C ARG A 397 -19.91 0.35 -10.91
N GLU A 398 -20.69 -0.72 -11.04
CA GLU A 398 -20.27 -2.06 -10.60
C GLU A 398 -19.05 -2.56 -11.41
N VAL A 399 -19.08 -2.38 -12.74
CA VAL A 399 -17.93 -2.73 -13.59
C VAL A 399 -16.71 -1.90 -13.25
N LEU A 400 -16.82 -0.57 -13.14
CA LEU A 400 -15.69 0.30 -12.87
C LEU A 400 -15.07 0.04 -11.49
N ASN A 401 -15.88 -0.26 -10.48
CA ASN A 401 -15.41 -0.67 -9.16
C ASN A 401 -14.59 -1.97 -9.23
N GLN A 402 -15.05 -2.97 -9.98
CA GLN A 402 -14.32 -4.24 -10.18
C GLN A 402 -13.01 -4.04 -10.95
N HIS A 403 -12.93 -3.02 -11.80
CA HIS A 403 -11.72 -2.61 -12.54
C HIS A 403 -10.83 -1.66 -11.73
N LYS A 404 -11.21 -1.30 -10.49
CA LYS A 404 -10.50 -0.33 -9.63
C LYS A 404 -10.30 1.04 -10.30
N ALA A 405 -11.22 1.41 -11.19
CA ALA A 405 -11.20 2.65 -11.93
C ALA A 405 -11.97 3.74 -11.17
N ASP A 406 -11.39 4.92 -11.00
CA ASP A 406 -12.10 6.09 -10.49
C ASP A 406 -13.01 6.66 -11.57
N TYR A 407 -14.16 7.18 -11.17
CA TYR A 407 -15.10 7.76 -12.13
C TYR A 407 -15.84 8.96 -11.52
N SER A 408 -16.20 9.89 -12.40
CA SER A 408 -17.04 11.04 -12.05
C SER A 408 -17.98 11.38 -13.21
N LEU A 409 -19.13 11.97 -12.88
CA LEU A 409 -20.10 12.50 -13.85
C LEU A 409 -20.51 13.87 -13.37
N VAL A 410 -20.15 14.90 -14.12
CA VAL A 410 -20.34 16.32 -13.74
C VAL A 410 -20.74 17.14 -14.97
N THR A 411 -21.64 18.10 -14.79
CA THR A 411 -21.90 19.14 -15.78
C THR A 411 -21.09 20.39 -15.41
N ASP A 412 -20.34 20.93 -16.36
CA ASP A 412 -19.57 22.15 -16.16
C ASP A 412 -20.43 23.42 -16.32
N SER A 413 -19.83 24.59 -16.05
CA SER A 413 -20.50 25.90 -16.17
C SER A 413 -20.92 26.25 -17.58
N SER A 414 -20.41 25.59 -18.61
CA SER A 414 -20.80 25.74 -20.03
C SER A 414 -21.97 24.85 -20.42
N GLY A 415 -22.48 24.00 -19.50
CA GLY A 415 -23.57 23.08 -19.76
C GLY A 415 -23.12 21.75 -20.37
N ILE A 416 -21.81 21.51 -20.50
CA ILE A 416 -21.28 20.24 -21.03
C ILE A 416 -21.22 19.22 -19.88
N THR A 417 -21.86 18.08 -20.08
CA THR A 417 -21.80 16.95 -19.17
C THR A 417 -20.62 16.07 -19.52
N ARG A 418 -19.78 15.76 -18.52
CA ARG A 418 -18.60 14.89 -18.68
C ARG A 418 -18.66 13.68 -17.77
N VAL A 419 -18.47 12.52 -18.34
CA VAL A 419 -18.12 11.30 -17.63
C VAL A 419 -16.60 11.13 -17.76
N SER A 420 -15.90 11.09 -16.63
CA SER A 420 -14.45 10.86 -16.60
C SER A 420 -14.19 9.54 -15.88
N ILE A 421 -13.45 8.64 -16.50
CA ILE A 421 -13.05 7.34 -15.96
C ILE A 421 -11.53 7.31 -15.94
N LEU A 422 -10.95 7.08 -14.77
CA LEU A 422 -9.51 6.99 -14.57
C LEU A 422 -9.11 5.54 -14.24
N PHE A 423 -8.49 4.87 -15.18
CA PHE A 423 -7.90 3.55 -14.97
C PHE A 423 -6.54 3.67 -14.30
N PRO A 424 -6.20 2.80 -13.33
CA PRO A 424 -4.91 2.82 -12.66
C PRO A 424 -3.75 2.57 -13.64
N LEU A 425 -2.54 2.95 -13.25
CA LEU A 425 -1.31 2.62 -14.00
C LEU A 425 -1.15 1.09 -14.10
N LEU A 426 -0.67 0.64 -15.25
CA LEU A 426 -0.30 -0.76 -15.51
C LEU A 426 0.91 -1.19 -14.69
#